data_ed3ce6decac9c956b95613be8aa56e44
#
_entry.id   ed3ce6decac9c956b95613be8aa56e44
#
_cell.length_a   1.000
_cell.length_b   1.000
_cell.length_c   1.000
_cell.angle_alpha   90.00
_cell.angle_beta   90.00
_cell.angle_gamma   90.00
#
_symmetry.space_group_name_H-M   'P 1'
#
loop_
_entity.id
_entity.type
_entity.pdbx_description
1 polymer ?
#
loop_
_entity_poly.entity_id
_entity_poly.type
_entity_poly.pdbx_seq_one_letter_code
_entity_poly.pdbx_strand_id
1 'polypeptide(L)'
;MNIFGIINHQAAAQESGLTMQPATVIVFGTPKAGTPLMVKDPEFALQLPLKVLVTEQDGKVKVVFNDTRALIQGSKINFSDVENSLANAEKLIAKTVTE
;
A
#
# COMPACT_ATOMS: atom_id res chain seq x y z
N MET A 1 -3.82 -5.08 12.13
CA MET A 1 -3.87 -4.52 10.78
C MET A 1 -5.06 -5.11 10.04
N ASN A 2 -5.86 -4.28 9.44
CA ASN A 2 -7.08 -4.71 8.75
C ASN A 2 -6.86 -4.73 7.24
N ILE A 3 -7.42 -5.73 6.57
CA ILE A 3 -7.45 -5.76 5.11
C ILE A 3 -8.79 -5.15 4.70
N PHE A 4 -8.74 -4.03 3.96
CA PHE A 4 -9.93 -3.31 3.52
C PHE A 4 -10.45 -3.83 2.18
N GLY A 5 -9.60 -4.43 1.37
CA GLY A 5 -9.99 -4.98 0.10
C GLY A 5 -8.84 -5.61 -0.65
N ILE A 6 -9.21 -6.39 -1.65
CA ILE A 6 -8.25 -7.04 -2.55
C ILE A 6 -8.75 -6.77 -3.97
N ILE A 7 -7.88 -6.19 -4.80
CA ILE A 7 -8.22 -5.86 -6.19
C ILE A 7 -7.41 -6.77 -7.11
N ASN A 8 -8.10 -7.63 -7.83
CA ASN A 8 -7.48 -8.51 -8.82
C ASN A 8 -7.61 -7.88 -10.21
N HIS A 9 -6.57 -7.21 -10.65
CA HIS A 9 -6.57 -6.52 -11.93
C HIS A 9 -6.67 -7.48 -13.12
N GLN A 10 -6.05 -8.66 -13.03
CA GLN A 10 -6.12 -9.66 -14.08
C GLN A 10 -7.56 -10.15 -14.30
N ALA A 11 -8.28 -10.41 -13.22
CA ALA A 11 -9.68 -10.84 -13.30
C ALA A 11 -10.55 -9.75 -13.93
N ALA A 12 -10.34 -8.49 -13.53
CA ALA A 12 -11.08 -7.37 -14.09
C ALA A 12 -10.80 -7.20 -15.59
N ALA A 13 -9.55 -7.40 -16.00
CA ALA A 13 -9.19 -7.36 -17.42
C ALA A 13 -9.91 -8.45 -18.20
N GLN A 14 -9.94 -9.66 -17.66
CA GLN A 14 -10.62 -10.79 -18.31
C GLN A 14 -12.11 -10.53 -18.51
N GLU A 15 -12.76 -9.89 -17.55
CA GLU A 15 -14.17 -9.51 -17.66
C GLU A 15 -14.41 -8.51 -18.79
N SER A 16 -13.39 -7.72 -19.14
CA SER A 16 -13.45 -6.76 -20.25
C SER A 16 -12.91 -7.34 -21.56
N GLY A 17 -12.64 -8.65 -21.60
CA GLY A 17 -12.10 -9.29 -22.80
C GLY A 17 -10.63 -9.02 -23.06
N LEU A 18 -9.91 -8.53 -22.05
CA LEU A 18 -8.49 -8.20 -22.16
C LEU A 18 -7.64 -9.24 -21.43
N THR A 19 -6.39 -9.30 -21.77
CA THR A 19 -5.43 -10.23 -21.17
C THR A 19 -4.28 -9.45 -20.56
N MET A 20 -3.89 -9.82 -19.34
CA MET A 20 -2.72 -9.25 -18.67
C MET A 20 -2.11 -10.26 -17.71
N GLN A 21 -0.90 -10.00 -17.27
CA GLN A 21 -0.23 -10.80 -16.25
C GLN A 21 -0.97 -10.69 -14.91
N PRO A 22 -0.74 -11.64 -13.99
CA PRO A 22 -1.29 -11.53 -12.63
C PRO A 22 -0.86 -10.23 -11.96
N ALA A 23 -1.82 -9.54 -11.37
CA ALA A 23 -1.57 -8.30 -10.63
C ALA A 23 -2.68 -8.12 -9.59
N THR A 24 -2.31 -8.21 -8.33
CA THR A 24 -3.24 -8.11 -7.22
C THR A 24 -2.79 -7.02 -6.26
N VAL A 25 -3.68 -6.09 -5.95
CA VAL A 25 -3.43 -5.04 -4.97
C VAL A 25 -4.17 -5.39 -3.69
N ILE A 26 -3.44 -5.42 -2.57
CA ILE A 26 -4.02 -5.62 -1.25
C ILE A 26 -4.05 -4.25 -0.56
N VAL A 27 -5.25 -3.83 -0.15
CA VAL A 27 -5.48 -2.54 0.51
C VAL A 27 -5.66 -2.82 1.99
N PHE A 28 -4.79 -2.24 2.82
CA PHE A 28 -4.76 -2.57 4.24
C PHE A 28 -4.40 -1.34 5.07
N GLY A 29 -4.65 -1.43 6.37
CA GLY A 29 -4.27 -0.37 7.29
C GLY A 29 -4.86 -0.57 8.68
N THR A 30 -4.58 0.38 9.55
CA THR A 30 -5.09 0.42 10.90
C THR A 30 -5.70 1.80 11.14
N PRO A 31 -7.03 1.91 11.32
CA PRO A 31 -7.67 3.23 11.53
C PRO A 31 -7.04 3.99 12.70
N LYS A 32 -6.62 3.28 13.74
CA LYS A 32 -5.98 3.85 14.92
C LYS A 32 -4.69 4.61 14.57
N ALA A 33 -3.95 4.14 13.56
CA ALA A 33 -2.72 4.76 13.10
C ALA A 33 -2.99 5.85 12.06
N GLY A 34 -3.95 5.64 11.17
CA GLY A 34 -4.22 6.56 10.06
C GLY A 34 -5.03 7.78 10.44
N THR A 35 -5.98 7.64 11.35
CA THR A 35 -6.88 8.75 11.71
C THR A 35 -6.14 9.99 12.22
N PRO A 36 -5.16 9.89 13.14
CA PRO A 36 -4.44 11.07 13.58
C PRO A 36 -3.71 11.80 12.45
N LEU A 37 -3.23 11.07 11.47
CA LEU A 37 -2.53 11.64 10.31
C LEU A 37 -3.50 12.43 9.43
N MET A 38 -4.70 11.90 9.21
CA MET A 38 -5.73 12.56 8.41
C MET A 38 -6.29 13.79 9.11
N VAL A 39 -6.30 13.81 10.45
CA VAL A 39 -6.68 14.99 11.22
C VAL A 39 -5.62 16.08 11.05
N LYS A 40 -4.34 15.72 11.06
CA LYS A 40 -3.24 16.67 10.88
C LYS A 40 -3.18 17.23 9.46
N ASP A 41 -3.39 16.37 8.47
CA ASP A 41 -3.41 16.75 7.06
C ASP A 41 -4.55 16.01 6.36
N PRO A 42 -5.71 16.65 6.19
CA PRO A 42 -6.86 16.00 5.55
C PRO A 42 -6.57 15.48 4.14
N GLU A 43 -5.70 16.15 3.39
CA GLU A 43 -5.36 15.72 2.03
C GLU A 43 -4.56 14.42 2.03
N PHE A 44 -3.89 14.11 3.14
CA PHE A 44 -3.14 12.87 3.28
C PHE A 44 -4.05 11.64 3.23
N ALA A 45 -5.34 11.81 3.45
CA ALA A 45 -6.32 10.71 3.33
C ALA A 45 -6.26 10.05 1.94
N LEU A 46 -5.83 10.79 0.91
CA LEU A 46 -5.66 10.22 -0.43
C LEU A 46 -4.60 9.11 -0.45
N GLN A 47 -3.62 9.19 0.43
CA GLN A 47 -2.51 8.22 0.50
C GLN A 47 -2.85 6.99 1.35
N LEU A 48 -3.98 7.01 2.03
CA LEU A 48 -4.43 5.93 2.91
C LEU A 48 -5.72 5.30 2.37
N PRO A 49 -5.98 4.04 2.65
CA PRO A 49 -5.11 3.07 3.33
C PRO A 49 -3.87 2.70 2.52
N LEU A 50 -2.96 1.97 3.14
CA LEU A 50 -1.76 1.49 2.46
C LEU A 50 -2.11 0.41 1.45
N LYS A 51 -1.24 0.22 0.47
CA LYS A 51 -1.43 -0.76 -0.60
C LYS A 51 -0.13 -1.49 -0.87
N VAL A 52 -0.26 -2.78 -1.21
CA VAL A 52 0.85 -3.58 -1.71
C VAL A 52 0.42 -4.27 -2.99
N LEU A 53 1.24 -4.22 -4.01
CA LEU A 53 1.00 -4.88 -5.29
C LEU A 53 1.81 -6.17 -5.35
N VAL A 54 1.14 -7.27 -5.66
CA VAL A 54 1.79 -8.53 -5.99
C VAL A 54 1.54 -8.79 -7.47
N THR A 55 2.60 -8.83 -8.25
CA THR A 55 2.49 -9.01 -9.69
C THR A 55 3.55 -9.98 -10.21
N GLU A 56 3.40 -10.39 -11.45
CA GLU A 56 4.37 -11.26 -12.13
C GLU A 56 4.95 -10.49 -13.30
N GLN A 57 6.28 -10.51 -13.40
CA GLN A 57 6.97 -9.87 -14.50
C GLN A 57 8.15 -10.75 -14.92
N ASP A 58 8.21 -11.08 -16.21
CA ASP A 58 9.27 -11.93 -16.78
C ASP A 58 9.42 -13.27 -16.05
N GLY A 59 8.28 -13.87 -15.64
CA GLY A 59 8.25 -15.14 -14.95
C GLY A 59 8.61 -15.07 -13.47
N LYS A 60 8.77 -13.87 -12.93
CA LYS A 60 9.12 -13.68 -11.52
C LYS A 60 8.03 -12.93 -10.78
N VAL A 61 7.77 -13.34 -9.55
CA VAL A 61 6.82 -12.66 -8.67
C VAL A 61 7.52 -11.44 -8.07
N LYS A 62 6.88 -10.27 -8.22
CA LYS A 62 7.35 -9.02 -7.64
C LYS A 62 6.33 -8.48 -6.65
N VAL A 63 6.84 -7.96 -5.54
CA VAL A 63 6.02 -7.26 -4.54
C VAL A 63 6.48 -5.80 -4.51
N VAL A 64 5.53 -4.90 -4.74
CA VAL A 64 5.82 -3.47 -4.87
C VAL A 64 4.95 -2.70 -3.90
N PHE A 65 5.55 -1.78 -3.17
CA PHE A 65 4.82 -0.91 -2.26
C PHE A 65 5.51 0.45 -2.19
N ASN A 66 4.76 1.45 -1.75
CA ASN A 66 5.29 2.81 -1.67
C ASN A 66 6.13 2.99 -0.39
N ASP A 67 7.29 3.62 -0.55
CA ASP A 67 8.13 4.05 0.56
C ASP A 67 7.37 5.08 1.41
N THR A 68 7.45 4.95 2.74
CA THR A 68 6.79 5.86 3.67
C THR A 68 7.22 7.31 3.45
N ARG A 69 8.51 7.54 3.20
CA ARG A 69 9.01 8.90 2.95
C ARG A 69 8.43 9.48 1.66
N ALA A 70 8.21 8.65 0.65
CA ALA A 70 7.56 9.08 -0.58
C ALA A 70 6.10 9.43 -0.35
N LEU A 71 5.41 8.65 0.49
CA LEU A 71 3.99 8.90 0.81
C LEU A 71 3.77 10.25 1.48
N ILE A 72 4.68 10.64 2.39
CA ILE A 72 4.52 11.88 3.16
C ILE A 72 5.11 13.10 2.45
N GLN A 73 5.83 12.92 1.35
CA GLN A 73 6.46 14.00 0.62
C GLN A 73 5.41 15.02 0.13
N GLY A 74 5.64 16.29 0.42
CA GLY A 74 4.73 17.35 0.05
C GLY A 74 3.51 17.50 0.96
N SER A 75 3.39 16.66 2.00
CA SER A 75 2.31 16.74 2.98
C SER A 75 2.76 17.49 4.23
N LYS A 76 1.81 17.72 5.14
CA LYS A 76 2.09 18.29 6.46
C LYS A 76 2.57 17.25 7.47
N ILE A 77 2.71 16.00 7.02
CA ILE A 77 3.12 14.88 7.86
C ILE A 77 4.65 14.84 7.92
N ASN A 78 5.21 14.73 9.11
CA ASN A 78 6.64 14.54 9.32
C ASN A 78 6.95 13.06 9.53
N PHE A 79 8.17 12.63 9.23
CA PHE A 79 8.55 11.22 9.42
C PHE A 79 8.36 10.78 10.87
N SER A 80 8.60 11.65 11.84
CA SER A 80 8.37 11.35 13.25
C SER A 80 6.91 11.00 13.56
N ASP A 81 5.96 11.52 12.77
CA ASP A 81 4.54 11.21 12.94
C ASP A 81 4.18 9.79 12.52
N VAL A 82 4.97 9.18 11.63
CA VAL A 82 4.68 7.87 11.03
C VAL A 82 5.70 6.80 11.39
N GLU A 83 6.72 7.15 12.15
CA GLU A 83 7.84 6.26 12.48
C GLU A 83 7.38 4.95 13.13
N ASN A 84 6.40 5.02 14.02
CA ASN A 84 5.88 3.86 14.74
C ASN A 84 4.61 3.28 14.11
N SER A 85 4.18 3.79 12.96
CA SER A 85 2.98 3.31 12.27
C SER A 85 3.28 2.92 10.84
N LEU A 86 3.22 3.86 9.88
CA LEU A 86 3.40 3.54 8.46
C LEU A 86 4.80 3.00 8.16
N ALA A 87 5.84 3.60 8.73
CA ALA A 87 7.21 3.12 8.52
C ALA A 87 7.40 1.73 9.09
N ASN A 88 6.76 1.44 10.22
CA ASN A 88 6.82 0.12 10.82
C ASN A 88 6.10 -0.92 9.96
N ALA A 89 4.95 -0.57 9.37
CA ALA A 89 4.24 -1.44 8.45
C ALA A 89 5.09 -1.74 7.21
N GLU A 90 5.78 -0.74 6.68
CA GLU A 90 6.71 -0.89 5.57
C GLU A 90 7.82 -1.90 5.91
N LYS A 91 8.40 -1.79 7.09
CA LYS A 91 9.43 -2.72 7.55
C LYS A 91 8.91 -4.15 7.66
N LEU A 92 7.68 -4.32 8.14
CA LEU A 92 7.05 -5.63 8.24
C LEU A 92 6.82 -6.25 6.85
N ILE A 93 6.36 -5.46 5.90
CA ILE A 93 6.17 -5.91 4.52
C ILE A 93 7.50 -6.34 3.92
N ALA A 94 8.53 -5.50 4.04
CA ALA A 94 9.86 -5.78 3.50
C ALA A 94 10.44 -7.06 4.12
N LYS A 95 10.29 -7.24 5.42
CA LYS A 95 10.75 -8.43 6.13
C LYS A 95 10.03 -9.68 5.64
N THR A 96 8.72 -9.61 5.50
CA THR A 96 7.90 -10.74 5.06
C THR A 96 8.26 -11.18 3.64
N VAL A 97 8.50 -10.21 2.76
CA VAL A 97 8.82 -10.47 1.35
C VAL A 97 10.23 -11.07 1.19
N THR A 98 11.18 -10.67 2.03
CA THR A 98 12.57 -11.14 1.93
C THR A 98 12.81 -12.48 2.63
N GLU A 99 11.90 -12.91 3.47
CA GLU A 99 11.95 -14.22 4.12
C GLU A 99 11.38 -15.32 3.21
#